data_c1eb585c00cc390d4f810cd1ebc7a70a
#
_entry.id   c1eb585c00cc390d4f810cd1ebc7a70a
#
_cell.length_a   1.000
_cell.length_b   1.000
_cell.length_c   1.000
_cell.angle_alpha   90.00
_cell.angle_beta   90.00
_cell.angle_gamma   90.00
#
_symmetry.space_group_name_H-M   'P 1'
#
loop_
_entity.id
_entity.type
_entity.pdbx_description
1 polymer ?
#
loop_
_entity_poly.entity_id
_entity_poly.type
_entity_poly.pdbx_seq_one_letter_code
_entity_poly.pdbx_strand_id
1 'polypeptide(L)'
;IVKKVEEKNVPNWLWRSEPDTEKLNKISKDKRYKGEESAKQVFDRLAGTWTYWGWKGKYFTTEQDAKIYFDEMRFMLAAQMCAPNSPQWFNTGLHWAYGIDGPSQGHYYVDFETKKLVKSQSSYEHPQPHACFIQSVQDDLVNEGGIMDLWVREARLFKYGSGTGSNFSKLRGSTEGLSCL
;
A
#
# COMPACT_ATOMS: atom_id res chain seq x y z
N ILE A 1 -1.37 -1.46 -21.89
CA ILE A 1 -1.83 -2.84 -22.23
C ILE A 1 -2.30 -3.44 -20.92
N VAL A 2 -3.59 -3.38 -20.64
CA VAL A 2 -4.20 -4.06 -19.49
C VAL A 2 -4.18 -5.55 -19.83
N LYS A 3 -3.33 -6.33 -19.17
CA LYS A 3 -3.42 -7.77 -19.22
C LYS A 3 -4.69 -8.18 -18.49
N LYS A 4 -5.59 -8.82 -19.17
CA LYS A 4 -6.74 -9.51 -18.58
C LYS A 4 -6.20 -10.59 -17.66
N VAL A 5 -6.23 -10.34 -16.36
CA VAL A 5 -5.86 -11.36 -15.37
C VAL A 5 -7.12 -12.22 -15.20
N GLU A 6 -7.23 -13.27 -15.99
CA GLU A 6 -8.20 -14.33 -15.74
C GLU A 6 -7.73 -15.11 -14.50
N GLU A 7 -8.10 -14.65 -13.35
CA GLU A 7 -7.89 -15.40 -12.12
C GLU A 7 -9.05 -16.36 -11.91
N LYS A 8 -8.78 -17.64 -12.14
CA LYS A 8 -9.69 -18.73 -11.77
C LYS A 8 -9.95 -18.67 -10.27
N ASN A 9 -11.22 -18.77 -9.87
CA ASN A 9 -11.70 -18.89 -8.49
C ASN A 9 -11.89 -17.59 -7.69
N VAL A 10 -12.13 -16.46 -8.32
CA VAL A 10 -12.64 -15.26 -7.65
C VAL A 10 -14.15 -15.18 -7.81
N PRO A 11 -14.95 -14.94 -6.75
CA PRO A 11 -16.39 -14.79 -6.84
C PRO A 11 -16.80 -13.69 -7.84
N ASN A 12 -17.79 -13.96 -8.67
CA ASN A 12 -18.23 -13.03 -9.73
C ASN A 12 -18.63 -11.63 -9.21
N TRP A 13 -19.18 -11.54 -8.01
CA TRP A 13 -19.56 -10.28 -7.40
C TRP A 13 -18.35 -9.44 -6.93
N LEU A 14 -17.21 -10.08 -6.72
CA LEU A 14 -15.97 -9.42 -6.30
C LEU A 14 -15.18 -8.89 -7.51
N TRP A 15 -15.46 -9.39 -8.72
CA TRP A 15 -14.92 -8.80 -9.93
C TRP A 15 -15.57 -7.45 -10.17
N ARG A 16 -14.78 -6.41 -10.25
CA ARG A 16 -15.22 -5.23 -10.95
C ARG A 16 -15.26 -5.54 -12.44
N SER A 17 -16.36 -5.12 -13.08
CA SER A 17 -16.42 -5.07 -14.54
C SER A 17 -15.10 -4.49 -15.06
N GLU A 18 -14.52 -5.14 -16.05
CA GLU A 18 -13.28 -4.72 -16.70
C GLU A 18 -13.25 -3.21 -16.83
N PRO A 19 -12.13 -2.55 -16.44
CA PRO A 19 -12.02 -1.13 -16.70
C PRO A 19 -12.28 -0.95 -18.19
N ASP A 20 -13.25 -0.12 -18.52
CA ASP A 20 -13.54 0.23 -19.89
C ASP A 20 -12.29 0.86 -20.50
N THR A 21 -11.50 0.03 -21.17
CA THR A 21 -10.21 0.44 -21.74
C THR A 21 -10.37 1.54 -22.78
N GLU A 22 -11.52 1.62 -23.46
CA GLU A 22 -11.85 2.76 -24.31
C GLU A 22 -12.09 4.02 -23.47
N LYS A 23 -12.81 3.90 -22.38
CA LYS A 23 -13.07 5.00 -21.45
C LYS A 23 -11.79 5.47 -20.78
N LEU A 24 -10.93 4.55 -20.31
CA LEU A 24 -9.62 4.86 -19.77
C LEU A 24 -8.69 5.52 -20.80
N ASN A 25 -8.68 5.04 -22.03
CA ASN A 25 -7.90 5.66 -23.12
C ASN A 25 -8.43 7.04 -23.51
N LYS A 26 -9.74 7.24 -23.51
CA LYS A 26 -10.35 8.56 -23.69
C LYS A 26 -9.99 9.50 -22.52
N ILE A 27 -10.03 9.00 -21.30
CA ILE A 27 -9.68 9.70 -20.08
C ILE A 27 -8.20 10.12 -20.07
N SER A 28 -7.28 9.23 -20.44
CA SER A 28 -5.84 9.54 -20.49
C SER A 28 -5.50 10.60 -21.56
N LYS A 29 -6.33 10.70 -22.61
CA LYS A 29 -6.21 11.72 -23.66
C LYS A 29 -6.95 13.02 -23.33
N ASP A 30 -7.99 12.94 -22.51
CA ASP A 30 -8.75 14.10 -22.03
C ASP A 30 -8.20 14.56 -20.68
N LYS A 31 -7.43 15.62 -20.70
CA LYS A 31 -6.84 16.27 -19.50
C LYS A 31 -7.89 16.74 -18.46
N ARG A 32 -9.19 16.53 -18.72
CA ARG A 32 -10.31 16.86 -17.85
C ARG A 32 -10.76 15.70 -16.97
N TYR A 33 -10.08 14.54 -17.01
CA TYR A 33 -10.41 13.44 -16.11
C TYR A 33 -10.23 13.87 -14.65
N LYS A 34 -11.31 13.75 -13.90
CA LYS A 34 -11.37 14.21 -12.49
C LYS A 34 -11.16 13.09 -11.47
N GLY A 35 -10.89 11.87 -11.90
CA GLY A 35 -10.75 10.73 -11.00
C GLY A 35 -12.10 10.11 -10.58
N GLU A 36 -12.17 9.63 -9.36
CA GLU A 36 -13.41 9.11 -8.78
C GLU A 36 -14.39 10.26 -8.53
N GLU A 37 -15.64 10.07 -8.94
CA GLU A 37 -16.69 11.12 -8.90
C GLU A 37 -17.51 11.07 -7.60
N SER A 38 -17.35 10.01 -6.79
CA SER A 38 -18.09 9.85 -5.55
C SER A 38 -17.28 9.13 -4.47
N ALA A 39 -17.54 9.45 -3.21
CA ALA A 39 -16.98 8.74 -2.06
C ALA A 39 -17.33 7.24 -2.08
N LYS A 40 -18.51 6.88 -2.60
CA LYS A 40 -18.90 5.48 -2.77
C LYS A 40 -17.91 4.70 -3.62
N GLN A 41 -17.41 5.28 -4.71
CA GLN A 41 -16.40 4.62 -5.56
C GLN A 41 -15.09 4.39 -4.81
N VAL A 42 -14.68 5.35 -3.99
CA VAL A 42 -13.48 5.23 -3.13
C VAL A 42 -13.66 4.09 -2.13
N PHE A 43 -14.78 4.05 -1.42
CA PHE A 43 -15.07 2.99 -0.45
C PHE A 43 -15.17 1.62 -1.11
N ASP A 44 -15.83 1.54 -2.26
CA ASP A 44 -15.94 0.29 -3.03
C ASP A 44 -14.57 -0.19 -3.51
N ARG A 45 -13.68 0.71 -3.92
CA ARG A 45 -12.32 0.38 -4.32
C ARG A 45 -11.51 -0.17 -3.16
N LEU A 46 -11.51 0.52 -2.03
CA LEU A 46 -10.76 0.10 -0.84
C LEU A 46 -11.26 -1.23 -0.30
N ALA A 47 -12.54 -1.30 0.04
CA ALA A 47 -13.15 -2.51 0.60
C ALA A 47 -13.04 -3.70 -0.36
N GLY A 48 -13.27 -3.47 -1.66
CA GLY A 48 -13.13 -4.50 -2.67
C GLY A 48 -11.71 -5.04 -2.80
N THR A 49 -10.71 -4.17 -2.76
CA THR A 49 -9.31 -4.58 -2.83
C THR A 49 -8.90 -5.39 -1.60
N TRP A 50 -9.26 -4.94 -0.39
CA TRP A 50 -8.96 -5.69 0.84
C TRP A 50 -9.68 -7.05 0.87
N THR A 51 -10.92 -7.10 0.41
CA THR A 51 -11.66 -8.36 0.27
C THR A 51 -10.99 -9.29 -0.74
N TYR A 52 -10.56 -8.76 -1.88
CA TYR A 52 -9.85 -9.52 -2.90
C TYR A 52 -8.52 -10.09 -2.37
N TRP A 53 -7.73 -9.28 -1.67
CA TRP A 53 -6.51 -9.76 -1.03
C TRP A 53 -6.78 -10.81 0.06
N GLY A 54 -7.82 -10.57 0.87
CA GLY A 54 -8.26 -11.55 1.88
C GLY A 54 -8.71 -12.87 1.26
N TRP A 55 -9.42 -12.81 0.14
CA TRP A 55 -9.81 -14.00 -0.62
C TRP A 55 -8.59 -14.77 -1.15
N LYS A 56 -7.68 -14.08 -1.81
CA LYS A 56 -6.42 -14.65 -2.31
C LYS A 56 -5.57 -15.23 -1.18
N GLY A 57 -5.50 -14.55 -0.06
CA GLY A 57 -4.78 -14.99 1.13
C GLY A 57 -5.48 -16.09 1.93
N LYS A 58 -6.70 -16.54 1.51
CA LYS A 58 -7.50 -17.56 2.19
C LYS A 58 -7.87 -17.20 3.63
N TYR A 59 -8.16 -15.93 3.88
CA TYR A 59 -8.62 -15.44 5.17
C TYR A 59 -10.11 -15.72 5.43
N PHE A 60 -10.89 -15.94 4.38
CA PHE A 60 -12.32 -16.25 4.48
C PHE A 60 -12.58 -17.74 4.34
N THR A 61 -13.47 -18.28 5.17
CA THR A 61 -13.87 -19.68 5.12
C THR A 61 -14.88 -19.92 4.01
N THR A 62 -15.78 -18.97 3.80
CA THR A 62 -16.83 -19.05 2.78
C THR A 62 -16.87 -17.77 1.94
N GLU A 63 -17.53 -17.86 0.78
CA GLU A 63 -17.85 -16.70 -0.05
C GLU A 63 -18.75 -15.70 0.70
N GLN A 64 -19.65 -16.20 1.54
CA GLN A 64 -20.53 -15.37 2.35
C GLN A 64 -19.75 -14.55 3.38
N ASP A 65 -18.72 -15.12 4.01
CA ASP A 65 -17.85 -14.37 4.95
C ASP A 65 -17.13 -13.22 4.23
N ALA A 66 -16.64 -13.48 3.02
CA ALA A 66 -16.00 -12.44 2.21
C ALA A 66 -16.98 -11.32 1.84
N LYS A 67 -18.23 -11.67 1.53
CA LYS A 67 -19.26 -10.70 1.20
C LYS A 67 -19.67 -9.86 2.40
N ILE A 68 -19.83 -10.47 3.56
CA ILE A 68 -20.10 -9.76 4.82
C ILE A 68 -18.97 -8.78 5.12
N TYR A 69 -17.72 -9.25 5.06
CA TYR A 69 -16.55 -8.39 5.26
C TYR A 69 -16.56 -7.17 4.31
N PHE A 70 -16.83 -7.40 3.01
CA PHE A 70 -16.90 -6.32 2.03
C PHE A 70 -17.97 -5.29 2.39
N ASP A 71 -19.18 -5.75 2.74
CA ASP A 71 -20.31 -4.86 3.04
C ASP A 71 -20.08 -4.09 4.35
N GLU A 72 -19.55 -4.74 5.38
CA GLU A 72 -19.22 -4.11 6.66
C GLU A 72 -18.11 -3.08 6.53
N MET A 73 -17.03 -3.40 5.81
CA MET A 73 -15.94 -2.45 5.58
C MET A 73 -16.41 -1.20 4.84
N ARG A 74 -17.28 -1.34 3.85
CA ARG A 74 -17.89 -0.21 3.16
C ARG A 74 -18.75 0.65 4.10
N PHE A 75 -19.55 -0.01 4.94
CA PHE A 75 -20.37 0.66 5.93
C PHE A 75 -19.48 1.43 6.94
N MET A 76 -18.45 0.81 7.48
CA MET A 76 -17.55 1.44 8.45
C MET A 76 -16.83 2.65 7.88
N LEU A 77 -16.36 2.58 6.62
CA LEU A 77 -15.74 3.71 5.94
C LEU A 77 -16.76 4.84 5.72
N ALA A 78 -17.97 4.52 5.24
CA ALA A 78 -19.01 5.49 4.97
C ALA A 78 -19.55 6.17 6.25
N ALA A 79 -19.67 5.40 7.32
CA ALA A 79 -20.11 5.88 8.63
C ALA A 79 -18.99 6.57 9.45
N GLN A 80 -17.78 6.69 8.88
CA GLN A 80 -16.60 7.26 9.54
C GLN A 80 -16.21 6.55 10.86
N MET A 81 -16.49 5.26 10.95
CA MET A 81 -16.11 4.43 12.09
C MET A 81 -14.64 4.00 12.04
N CYS A 82 -14.06 3.99 10.85
CA CYS A 82 -12.64 3.73 10.62
C CYS A 82 -12.12 4.56 9.44
N ALA A 83 -10.80 4.74 9.42
CA ALA A 83 -10.11 5.37 8.30
C ALA A 83 -8.72 4.72 8.14
N PRO A 84 -8.33 4.31 6.93
CA PRO A 84 -6.96 3.85 6.69
C PRO A 84 -5.98 5.03 6.65
N ASN A 85 -4.69 4.71 6.72
CA ASN A 85 -3.62 5.68 6.49
C ASN A 85 -3.75 6.34 5.11
N SER A 86 -3.30 7.59 5.00
CA SER A 86 -3.38 8.38 3.76
C SER A 86 -2.92 7.66 2.50
N PRO A 87 -1.78 6.92 2.47
CA PRO A 87 -1.35 6.21 1.28
C PRO A 87 -2.37 5.19 0.76
N GLN A 88 -3.15 4.58 1.63
CA GLN A 88 -4.19 3.65 1.20
C GLN A 88 -5.32 4.36 0.45
N TRP A 89 -5.73 5.55 0.89
CA TRP A 89 -6.72 6.34 0.17
C TRP A 89 -6.30 6.66 -1.26
N PHE A 90 -5.01 6.92 -1.48
CA PHE A 90 -4.50 7.36 -2.78
C PHE A 90 -4.05 6.20 -3.68
N ASN A 91 -3.56 5.09 -3.12
CA ASN A 91 -2.86 4.07 -3.89
C ASN A 91 -3.54 2.70 -3.87
N THR A 92 -4.19 2.33 -2.75
CA THR A 92 -4.77 1.00 -2.61
C THR A 92 -5.93 0.80 -3.56
N GLY A 93 -5.82 -0.26 -4.35
CA GLY A 93 -6.87 -0.70 -5.27
C GLY A 93 -6.92 0.02 -6.61
N LEU A 94 -6.05 0.98 -6.89
CA LEU A 94 -6.00 1.62 -8.20
C LEU A 94 -5.66 0.61 -9.30
N HIS A 95 -4.74 -0.30 -9.04
CA HIS A 95 -4.41 -1.38 -9.96
C HIS A 95 -5.58 -2.35 -10.11
N TRP A 96 -6.13 -2.85 -9.01
CA TRP A 96 -7.23 -3.81 -9.01
C TRP A 96 -8.51 -3.26 -9.63
N ALA A 97 -8.89 -2.02 -9.28
CA ALA A 97 -10.16 -1.43 -9.71
C ALA A 97 -10.10 -0.80 -11.12
N TYR A 98 -8.96 -0.25 -11.50
CA TYR A 98 -8.83 0.58 -12.70
C TYR A 98 -7.68 0.16 -13.62
N GLY A 99 -6.91 -0.87 -13.27
CA GLY A 99 -5.75 -1.30 -14.06
C GLY A 99 -4.61 -0.26 -14.10
N ILE A 100 -4.62 0.71 -13.18
CA ILE A 100 -3.57 1.72 -13.11
C ILE A 100 -2.28 1.07 -12.65
N ASP A 101 -1.21 1.33 -13.37
CA ASP A 101 0.12 0.84 -13.06
C ASP A 101 1.15 1.97 -13.14
N GLY A 102 2.31 1.74 -12.55
CA GLY A 102 3.42 2.68 -12.55
C GLY A 102 4.73 2.00 -12.15
N PRO A 103 5.86 2.66 -12.43
CA PRO A 103 7.16 2.08 -12.11
C PRO A 103 7.31 1.83 -10.62
N SER A 104 7.99 0.74 -10.27
CA SER A 104 8.30 0.39 -8.89
C SER A 104 9.08 1.50 -8.18
N GLN A 105 8.73 1.76 -6.94
CA GLN A 105 9.47 2.66 -6.05
C GLN A 105 10.62 1.95 -5.30
N GLY A 106 10.85 0.68 -5.62
CA GLY A 106 11.94 -0.11 -5.05
C GLY A 106 11.63 -0.79 -3.71
N HIS A 107 10.37 -0.77 -3.28
CA HIS A 107 9.94 -1.46 -2.07
C HIS A 107 9.77 -2.97 -2.30
N TYR A 108 9.67 -3.71 -1.21
CA TYR A 108 9.52 -5.17 -1.19
C TYR A 108 8.21 -5.55 -0.49
N TYR A 109 7.68 -6.69 -0.86
CA TYR A 109 6.54 -7.33 -0.19
C TYR A 109 6.80 -8.83 -0.02
N VAL A 110 6.09 -9.46 0.90
CA VAL A 110 6.10 -10.91 1.05
C VAL A 110 5.02 -11.49 0.16
N ASP A 111 5.42 -12.27 -0.82
CA ASP A 111 4.49 -12.98 -1.67
C ASP A 111 3.72 -14.04 -0.86
N PHE A 112 2.40 -14.00 -0.93
CA PHE A 112 1.54 -14.81 -0.07
C PHE A 112 1.54 -16.30 -0.43
N GLU A 113 1.89 -16.66 -1.67
CA GLU A 113 1.97 -18.05 -2.10
C GLU A 113 3.33 -18.65 -1.77
N THR A 114 4.39 -17.99 -2.19
CA THR A 114 5.76 -18.49 -2.02
C THR A 114 6.36 -18.22 -0.66
N LYS A 115 5.75 -17.30 0.13
CA LYS A 115 6.27 -16.81 1.42
C LYS A 115 7.65 -16.18 1.35
N LYS A 116 8.07 -15.76 0.16
CA LYS A 116 9.39 -15.13 -0.07
C LYS A 116 9.26 -13.62 -0.16
N LEU A 117 10.32 -12.94 0.23
CA LEU A 117 10.46 -11.50 0.02
C LEU A 117 10.72 -11.23 -1.47
N VAL A 118 9.83 -10.47 -2.09
CA VAL A 118 9.88 -10.13 -3.51
C VAL A 118 9.93 -8.62 -3.68
N LYS A 119 10.78 -8.15 -4.60
CA LYS A 119 10.81 -6.73 -4.96
C LYS A 119 9.61 -6.40 -5.82
N SER A 120 8.86 -5.37 -5.43
CA SER A 120 7.72 -4.91 -6.21
C SER A 120 8.15 -4.41 -7.59
N GLN A 121 7.37 -4.76 -8.61
CA GLN A 121 7.56 -4.30 -9.98
C GLN A 121 6.62 -3.12 -10.30
N SER A 122 5.60 -2.92 -9.49
CA SER A 122 4.58 -1.91 -9.67
C SER A 122 4.35 -1.10 -8.40
N SER A 123 4.12 0.21 -8.54
CA SER A 123 3.76 1.08 -7.41
C SER A 123 2.34 0.83 -6.91
N TYR A 124 1.46 0.24 -7.71
CA TYR A 124 0.02 0.16 -7.43
C TYR A 124 -0.51 -1.26 -7.26
N GLU A 125 0.17 -2.28 -7.80
CA GLU A 125 -0.23 -3.68 -7.61
C GLU A 125 0.00 -4.14 -6.16
N HIS A 126 1.18 -3.83 -5.62
CA HIS A 126 1.54 -4.04 -4.23
C HIS A 126 1.97 -2.72 -3.61
N PRO A 127 1.03 -1.80 -3.34
CA PRO A 127 1.35 -0.48 -2.86
C PRO A 127 1.87 -0.51 -1.43
N GLN A 128 2.70 0.46 -1.06
CA GLN A 128 3.08 0.69 0.31
C GLN A 128 1.91 1.31 1.08
N PRO A 129 1.34 0.61 2.08
CA PRO A 129 0.11 1.05 2.74
C PRO A 129 0.35 2.00 3.92
N HIS A 130 1.61 2.15 4.38
CA HIS A 130 1.94 2.90 5.58
C HIS A 130 2.37 4.33 5.29
N ALA A 131 1.88 5.26 6.12
CA ALA A 131 2.24 6.67 6.06
C ALA A 131 3.51 7.00 6.84
N CYS A 132 3.83 6.20 7.87
CA CYS A 132 4.90 6.51 8.81
C CYS A 132 5.69 5.25 9.18
N PHE A 133 6.97 5.45 9.41
CA PHE A 133 7.89 4.38 9.79
C PHE A 133 8.65 4.77 11.06
N ILE A 134 8.73 3.84 12.00
CA ILE A 134 9.58 4.00 13.19
C ILE A 134 10.93 3.38 12.88
N GLN A 135 11.96 4.18 13.05
CA GLN A 135 13.34 3.77 12.83
C GLN A 135 14.12 3.78 14.15
N SER A 136 15.06 2.88 14.29
CA SER A 136 16.07 2.95 15.35
C SER A 136 17.42 3.34 14.77
N VAL A 137 18.24 3.98 15.58
CA VAL A 137 19.60 4.36 15.25
C VAL A 137 20.56 3.64 16.19
N GLN A 138 21.68 3.17 15.66
CA GLN A 138 22.76 2.60 16.46
C GLN A 138 23.69 3.72 16.94
N ASP A 139 24.39 3.47 18.05
CA ASP A 139 25.38 4.40 18.60
C ASP A 139 26.68 4.38 17.77
N ASP A 140 26.55 4.80 16.53
CA ASP A 140 27.60 4.89 15.52
C ASP A 140 27.35 6.13 14.68
N LEU A 141 28.41 6.82 14.26
CA LEU A 141 28.27 8.06 13.50
C LEU A 141 28.00 7.79 12.01
N VAL A 142 28.80 6.91 11.39
CA VAL A 142 28.87 6.82 9.91
C VAL A 142 28.51 5.46 9.33
N ASN A 143 28.58 4.38 10.11
CA ASN A 143 28.33 3.04 9.61
C ASN A 143 26.85 2.75 9.40
N GLU A 144 26.54 1.64 8.75
CA GLU A 144 25.17 1.19 8.49
C GLU A 144 24.36 1.11 9.80
N GLY A 145 23.17 1.68 9.79
CA GLY A 145 22.32 1.80 10.97
C GLY A 145 22.66 2.96 11.90
N GLY A 146 23.74 3.68 11.67
CA GLY A 146 24.18 4.81 12.46
C GLY A 146 23.46 6.12 12.17
N ILE A 147 23.96 7.21 12.74
CA ILE A 147 23.31 8.54 12.72
C ILE A 147 23.23 9.09 11.30
N MET A 148 24.32 9.05 10.53
CA MET A 148 24.31 9.58 9.15
C MET A 148 23.49 8.69 8.21
N ASP A 149 23.49 7.39 8.42
CA ASP A 149 22.65 6.47 7.64
C ASP A 149 21.15 6.70 7.93
N LEU A 150 20.78 7.05 9.16
CA LEU A 150 19.42 7.45 9.50
C LEU A 150 18.92 8.59 8.60
N TRP A 151 19.72 9.62 8.41
CA TRP A 151 19.35 10.78 7.58
C TRP A 151 19.10 10.38 6.12
N VAL A 152 19.92 9.48 5.57
CA VAL A 152 19.73 8.96 4.22
C VAL A 152 18.43 8.17 4.11
N ARG A 153 18.11 7.35 5.11
CA ARG A 153 16.85 6.58 5.14
C ARG A 153 15.64 7.49 5.26
N GLU A 154 15.69 8.50 6.13
CA GLU A 154 14.61 9.48 6.28
C GLU A 154 14.39 10.29 5.00
N ALA A 155 15.45 10.75 4.36
CA ALA A 155 15.35 11.47 3.09
C ALA A 155 14.67 10.63 2.00
N ARG A 156 14.93 9.31 1.96
CA ARG A 156 14.24 8.40 1.03
C ARG A 156 12.75 8.28 1.34
N LEU A 157 12.39 8.12 2.63
CA LEU A 157 10.98 8.03 3.04
C LEU A 157 10.23 9.32 2.73
N PHE A 158 10.80 10.48 3.01
CA PHE A 158 10.21 11.78 2.68
C PHE A 158 10.02 11.97 1.17
N LYS A 159 11.00 11.52 0.38
CA LYS A 159 10.88 11.57 -1.09
C LYS A 159 9.65 10.83 -1.61
N TYR A 160 9.25 9.74 -0.96
CA TYR A 160 8.09 8.94 -1.33
C TYR A 160 6.81 9.30 -0.57
N GLY A 161 6.81 10.43 0.15
CA GLY A 161 5.63 10.97 0.82
C GLY A 161 5.29 10.30 2.16
N SER A 162 6.23 9.57 2.75
CA SER A 162 6.06 8.97 4.07
C SER A 162 6.70 9.81 5.17
N GLY A 163 6.17 9.71 6.40
CA GLY A 163 6.75 10.28 7.60
C GLY A 163 7.68 9.30 8.32
N THR A 164 8.53 9.81 9.18
CA THR A 164 9.39 9.01 10.04
C THR A 164 9.27 9.41 11.51
N GLY A 165 9.50 8.44 12.41
CA GLY A 165 9.76 8.65 13.81
C GLY A 165 11.03 7.90 14.19
N SER A 166 11.96 8.56 14.88
CA SER A 166 13.25 7.97 15.19
C SER A 166 13.41 7.70 16.68
N ASN A 167 13.83 6.49 17.01
CA ASN A 167 14.12 6.08 18.38
C ASN A 167 15.63 6.20 18.64
N PHE A 168 16.00 7.13 19.51
CA PHE A 168 17.38 7.44 19.91
C PHE A 168 17.83 6.73 21.19
N SER A 169 17.05 5.81 21.74
CA SER A 169 17.34 5.15 23.03
C SER A 169 18.65 4.37 23.07
N LYS A 170 19.22 4.04 21.92
CA LYS A 170 20.50 3.33 21.82
C LYS A 170 21.71 4.24 21.79
N LEU A 171 21.51 5.55 21.64
CA LEU A 171 22.63 6.48 21.67
C LEU A 171 23.15 6.65 23.11
N ARG A 172 24.45 6.71 23.26
CA ARG A 172 25.08 6.94 24.55
C ARG A 172 24.69 8.29 25.14
N GLY A 173 24.66 8.36 26.48
CA GLY A 173 24.47 9.62 27.19
C GLY A 173 25.73 10.46 27.22
N SER A 174 25.59 11.74 27.59
CA SER A 174 26.72 12.69 27.67
C SER A 174 27.81 12.31 28.66
N THR A 175 27.54 11.44 29.62
CA THR A 175 28.44 10.94 30.62
C THR A 175 29.15 9.64 30.25
N GLU A 176 28.76 9.02 29.15
CA GLU A 176 29.35 7.77 28.67
C GLU A 176 30.52 8.07 27.74
N GLY A 177 31.66 7.45 28.03
CA GLY A 177 32.87 7.64 27.25
C GLY A 177 32.76 7.18 25.80
N LEU A 178 33.44 7.86 24.89
CA LEU A 178 33.72 7.34 23.58
C LEU A 178 34.62 6.10 23.75
N SER A 179 34.22 4.96 23.19
CA SER A 179 35.15 3.85 23.06
C SER A 179 36.30 4.34 22.17
N CYS A 180 37.47 4.51 22.76
CA CYS A 180 38.65 4.74 21.95
C CYS A 180 38.87 3.54 21.04
N LEU A 181 39.01 3.83 19.75
CA LEU A 181 39.51 2.87 18.77
C LEU A 181 40.90 2.40 19.14
#